data_077e3989ac04ee8c70cdd08a61638c05
#
_entry.id   077e3989ac04ee8c70cdd08a61638c05
#
_cell.length_a   1.000
_cell.length_b   1.000
_cell.length_c   1.000
_cell.angle_alpha   90.00
_cell.angle_beta   90.00
_cell.angle_gamma   90.00
#
_symmetry.space_group_name_H-M   'P 1'
#
loop_
_entity.id
_entity.type
_entity.pdbx_description
1 polymer ?
#
loop_
_entity_poly.entity_id
_entity_poly.type
_entity_poly.pdbx_seq_one_letter_code
_entity_poly.pdbx_strand_id
1 'polypeptide(L)'
;MQKKTDRRVRKTKSQLKTGLAQLMREKSIREITVKELVDAVDINRSTFYLHYSDIPGLLAEVENEMMEEMQRAIREHPIDPGKDTVYYFIQDLFHVLDENRQIASALVGPHGDIGFVHKLEQLRSEERRV
;
A
#
# COMPACT_ATOMS: atom_id res chain seq x y z
N MET A 1 25.96 -7.56 -8.30
CA MET A 1 25.91 -6.92 -6.99
C MET A 1 24.68 -6.09 -6.75
N GLN A 2 24.17 -5.37 -7.77
CA GLN A 2 22.93 -4.60 -7.62
C GLN A 2 21.73 -5.49 -7.25
N LYS A 3 21.69 -6.72 -7.75
CA LYS A 3 20.58 -7.65 -7.44
C LYS A 3 20.48 -8.00 -5.97
N LYS A 4 21.60 -8.17 -5.28
CA LYS A 4 21.60 -8.47 -3.83
C LYS A 4 21.14 -7.25 -3.02
N THR A 5 21.60 -6.06 -3.40
CA THR A 5 21.20 -4.82 -2.75
C THR A 5 19.70 -4.60 -2.93
N ASP A 6 19.18 -4.80 -4.15
CA ASP A 6 17.77 -4.64 -4.46
C ASP A 6 16.90 -5.62 -3.67
N ARG A 7 17.35 -6.85 -3.49
CA ARG A 7 16.63 -7.85 -2.69
C ARG A 7 16.57 -7.44 -1.22
N ARG A 8 17.69 -6.96 -0.68
CA ARG A 8 17.74 -6.49 0.71
C ARG A 8 16.80 -5.30 0.93
N VAL A 9 16.83 -4.35 0.01
CA VAL A 9 15.97 -3.17 0.08
C VAL A 9 14.50 -3.59 0.04
N ARG A 10 14.12 -4.44 -0.90
CA ARG A 10 12.75 -4.91 -1.03
C ARG A 10 12.29 -5.68 0.20
N LYS A 11 13.16 -6.55 0.73
CA LYS A 11 12.85 -7.32 1.94
C LYS A 11 12.65 -6.40 3.13
N THR A 12 13.55 -5.44 3.33
CA THR A 12 13.47 -4.46 4.40
C THR A 12 12.18 -3.65 4.31
N LYS A 13 11.87 -3.13 3.13
CA LYS A 13 10.66 -2.35 2.91
C LYS A 13 9.41 -3.20 3.14
N SER A 14 9.41 -4.44 2.69
CA SER A 14 8.29 -5.36 2.90
C SER A 14 8.07 -5.62 4.39
N GLN A 15 9.13 -5.82 5.16
CA GLN A 15 9.04 -6.02 6.61
C GLN A 15 8.48 -4.77 7.30
N LEU A 16 8.95 -3.59 6.90
CA LEU A 16 8.45 -2.33 7.47
C LEU A 16 6.98 -2.12 7.17
N LYS A 17 6.55 -2.42 5.95
CA LYS A 17 5.15 -2.30 5.55
C LYS A 17 4.25 -3.26 6.32
N THR A 18 4.69 -4.50 6.50
CA THR A 18 3.95 -5.50 7.26
C THR A 18 3.82 -5.07 8.73
N GLY A 19 4.92 -4.59 9.33
CA GLY A 19 4.90 -4.10 10.70
C GLY A 19 3.99 -2.89 10.87
N LEU A 20 4.01 -1.97 9.91
CA LEU A 20 3.13 -0.81 9.94
C LEU A 20 1.66 -1.23 9.89
N ALA A 21 1.31 -2.18 9.02
CA ALA A 21 -0.05 -2.68 8.92
C ALA A 21 -0.53 -3.29 10.24
N GLN A 22 0.35 -4.05 10.90
CA GLN A 22 0.03 -4.65 12.19
C GLN A 22 -0.21 -3.58 13.27
N LEU A 23 0.65 -2.58 13.34
CA LEU A 23 0.52 -1.50 14.33
C LEU A 23 -0.72 -0.65 14.07
N MET A 24 -1.09 -0.44 12.82
CA MET A 24 -2.28 0.34 12.46
C MET A 24 -3.58 -0.36 12.84
N ARG A 25 -3.56 -1.64 13.14
CA ARG A 25 -4.73 -2.34 13.69
C ARG A 25 -4.98 -1.95 15.13
N GLU A 26 -3.93 -1.57 15.84
CA GLU A 26 -3.99 -1.30 17.28
C GLU A 26 -4.09 0.18 17.62
N LYS A 27 -3.48 1.04 16.78
CA LYS A 27 -3.42 2.47 17.06
C LYS A 27 -3.36 3.28 15.77
N SER A 28 -3.67 4.57 15.88
CA SER A 28 -3.65 5.46 14.73
C SER A 28 -2.20 5.74 14.30
N ILE A 29 -2.05 6.16 13.04
CA ILE A 29 -0.75 6.47 12.45
C ILE A 29 0.01 7.53 13.27
N ARG A 30 -0.71 8.47 13.88
CA ARG A 30 -0.10 9.54 14.68
C ARG A 30 0.57 9.02 15.95
N GLU A 31 0.12 7.88 16.45
CA GLU A 31 0.64 7.27 17.68
C GLU A 31 1.79 6.30 17.43
N ILE A 32 2.04 5.93 16.17
CA ILE A 32 3.08 4.97 15.81
C ILE A 32 4.41 5.71 15.70
N THR A 33 5.41 5.22 16.43
CA THR A 33 6.77 5.76 16.39
C THR A 33 7.67 4.87 15.55
N VAL A 34 8.75 5.45 15.03
CA VAL A 34 9.77 4.69 14.30
C VAL A 34 10.35 3.60 15.20
N LYS A 35 10.60 3.93 16.47
CA LYS A 35 11.13 2.95 17.44
C LYS A 35 10.22 1.74 17.57
N GLU A 36 8.92 1.96 17.75
CA GLU A 36 7.96 0.86 17.83
C GLU A 36 8.00 -0.03 16.61
N LEU A 37 8.01 0.60 15.44
CA LEU A 37 7.98 -0.13 14.18
C LEU A 37 9.23 -0.98 14.00
N VAL A 38 10.42 -0.38 14.18
CA VAL A 38 11.67 -1.12 13.97
C VAL A 38 11.86 -2.21 15.00
N ASP A 39 11.41 -1.99 16.24
CA ASP A 39 11.45 -3.02 17.28
C ASP A 39 10.52 -4.19 16.93
N ALA A 40 9.35 -3.89 16.38
CA ALA A 40 8.36 -4.91 16.02
C ALA A 40 8.85 -5.84 14.91
N VAL A 41 9.68 -5.33 13.99
CA VAL A 41 10.15 -6.11 12.84
C VAL A 41 11.65 -6.44 12.92
N ASP A 42 12.27 -6.13 14.06
CA ASP A 42 13.67 -6.40 14.34
C ASP A 42 14.63 -5.84 13.28
N ILE A 43 14.43 -4.55 13.00
CA ILE A 43 15.26 -3.80 12.06
C ILE A 43 15.91 -2.64 12.82
N ASN A 44 17.14 -2.29 12.43
CA ASN A 44 17.84 -1.15 13.01
C ASN A 44 17.16 0.17 12.62
N ARG A 45 17.10 1.08 13.56
CA ARG A 45 16.55 2.42 13.34
C ARG A 45 17.25 3.16 12.20
N SER A 46 18.59 3.02 12.13
CA SER A 46 19.37 3.64 11.04
C SER A 46 18.97 3.08 9.68
N THR A 47 18.60 1.80 9.61
CA THR A 47 18.13 1.19 8.37
C THR A 47 16.80 1.81 7.92
N PHE A 48 15.89 2.07 8.87
CA PHE A 48 14.66 2.79 8.54
C PHE A 48 14.95 4.13 7.88
N TYR A 49 15.84 4.93 8.47
CA TYR A 49 16.15 6.26 7.99
C TYR A 49 16.92 6.29 6.67
N LEU A 50 17.43 5.15 6.20
CA LEU A 50 17.98 5.06 4.84
C LEU A 50 16.90 5.15 3.79
N HIS A 51 15.67 4.76 4.11
CA HIS A 51 14.57 4.65 3.15
C HIS A 51 13.45 5.66 3.37
N TYR A 52 13.24 6.08 4.61
CA TYR A 52 12.11 6.94 4.96
C TYR A 52 12.54 7.99 5.99
N SER A 53 11.91 9.15 5.95
CA SER A 53 12.17 10.21 6.92
C SER A 53 11.39 10.00 8.23
N ASP A 54 10.17 9.46 8.11
CA ASP A 54 9.25 9.27 9.24
C ASP A 54 8.18 8.25 8.89
N ILE A 55 7.29 7.98 9.83
CA ILE A 55 6.18 7.03 9.63
C ILE A 55 5.21 7.51 8.54
N PRO A 56 4.77 8.78 8.51
CA PRO A 56 3.92 9.24 7.41
C PRO A 56 4.54 9.07 6.03
N GLY A 57 5.84 9.23 5.90
CA GLY A 57 6.55 9.00 4.63
C GLY A 57 6.46 7.55 4.17
N LEU A 58 6.60 6.61 5.09
CA LEU A 58 6.42 5.20 4.80
C LEU A 58 4.98 4.91 4.36
N LEU A 59 4.01 5.45 5.08
CA LEU A 59 2.60 5.26 4.73
C LEU A 59 2.29 5.80 3.34
N ALA A 60 2.81 6.99 3.02
CA ALA A 60 2.60 7.60 1.71
C ALA A 60 3.13 6.72 0.58
N GLU A 61 4.31 6.11 0.76
CA GLU A 61 4.86 5.20 -0.24
C GLU A 61 3.95 3.97 -0.44
N VAL A 62 3.46 3.39 0.66
CA VAL A 62 2.57 2.24 0.62
C VAL A 62 1.29 2.58 -0.15
N GLU A 63 0.68 3.71 0.18
CA GLU A 63 -0.54 4.16 -0.48
C GLU A 63 -0.33 4.41 -1.97
N ASN A 64 0.78 5.06 -2.32
CA ASN A 64 1.11 5.36 -3.72
C ASN A 64 1.34 4.08 -4.52
N GLU A 65 2.01 3.09 -3.94
CA GLU A 65 2.23 1.81 -4.62
C GLU A 65 0.90 1.08 -4.89
N MET A 66 0.00 1.10 -3.92
CA MET A 66 -1.33 0.49 -4.11
C MET A 66 -2.12 1.21 -5.18
N MET A 67 -2.08 2.54 -5.18
CA MET A 67 -2.76 3.34 -6.20
C MET A 67 -2.22 3.07 -7.59
N GLU A 68 -0.89 2.95 -7.72
CA GLU A 68 -0.26 2.63 -9.01
C GLU A 68 -0.68 1.26 -9.52
N GLU A 69 -0.75 0.27 -8.64
CA GLU A 69 -1.20 -1.07 -9.02
C GLU A 69 -2.66 -1.06 -9.48
N MET A 70 -3.51 -0.33 -8.79
CA MET A 70 -4.92 -0.20 -9.16
C MET A 70 -5.08 0.53 -10.49
N GLN A 71 -4.32 1.61 -10.71
CA GLN A 71 -4.35 2.35 -11.97
C GLN A 71 -3.89 1.47 -13.13
N ARG A 72 -2.88 0.64 -12.89
CA ARG A 72 -2.40 -0.30 -13.91
C ARG A 72 -3.48 -1.30 -14.29
N ALA A 73 -4.19 -1.86 -13.29
CA ALA A 73 -5.28 -2.79 -13.55
C ALA A 73 -6.38 -2.13 -14.38
N ILE A 74 -6.71 -0.88 -14.09
CA ILE A 74 -7.70 -0.11 -14.84
C ILE A 74 -7.26 0.10 -16.29
N ARG A 75 -5.98 0.43 -16.51
CA ARG A 75 -5.45 0.68 -17.85
C ARG A 75 -5.38 -0.60 -18.69
N GLU A 76 -5.00 -1.72 -18.06
CA GLU A 76 -4.86 -2.99 -18.76
C GLU A 76 -6.19 -3.62 -19.14
N HIS A 77 -7.26 -3.28 -18.39
CA HIS A 77 -8.60 -3.83 -18.62
C HIS A 77 -9.61 -2.69 -18.74
N PRO A 78 -9.57 -1.91 -19.84
CA PRO A 78 -10.56 -0.85 -20.04
C PRO A 78 -11.96 -1.46 -20.09
N ILE A 79 -12.89 -0.80 -19.41
CA ILE A 79 -14.26 -1.28 -19.31
C ILE A 79 -14.94 -1.14 -20.67
N ASP A 80 -15.26 -2.28 -21.29
CA ASP A 80 -15.97 -2.35 -22.57
C ASP A 80 -17.26 -3.12 -22.33
N PRO A 81 -18.44 -2.44 -22.38
CA PRO A 81 -19.71 -3.10 -22.13
C PRO A 81 -19.96 -4.22 -23.16
N GLY A 82 -20.27 -5.40 -22.68
CA GLY A 82 -20.56 -6.55 -23.53
C GLY A 82 -19.40 -7.50 -23.75
N LYS A 83 -18.25 -7.24 -23.13
CA LYS A 83 -17.10 -8.15 -23.18
C LYS A 83 -16.69 -8.57 -21.77
N ASP A 84 -15.97 -9.67 -21.67
CA ASP A 84 -15.49 -10.23 -20.41
C ASP A 84 -14.39 -9.36 -19.74
N THR A 85 -14.08 -8.19 -20.29
CA THR A 85 -13.09 -7.27 -19.75
C THR A 85 -13.42 -6.84 -18.33
N VAL A 86 -14.70 -6.65 -18.00
CA VAL A 86 -15.14 -6.30 -16.64
C VAL A 86 -14.76 -7.41 -15.67
N TYR A 87 -14.96 -8.65 -16.07
CA TYR A 87 -14.63 -9.83 -15.24
C TYR A 87 -13.13 -9.87 -14.95
N TYR A 88 -12.30 -9.72 -15.98
CA TYR A 88 -10.83 -9.71 -15.80
C TYR A 88 -10.35 -8.54 -15.00
N PHE A 89 -10.97 -7.36 -15.16
CA PHE A 89 -10.66 -6.20 -14.36
C PHE A 89 -10.93 -6.45 -12.88
N ILE A 90 -12.09 -7.03 -12.57
CA ILE A 90 -12.47 -7.36 -11.20
C ILE A 90 -11.50 -8.38 -10.61
N GLN A 91 -11.10 -9.39 -11.37
CA GLN A 91 -10.12 -10.37 -10.92
C GLN A 91 -8.78 -9.73 -10.57
N ASP A 92 -8.29 -8.84 -11.44
CA ASP A 92 -7.04 -8.13 -11.19
C ASP A 92 -7.13 -7.24 -9.96
N LEU A 93 -8.26 -6.56 -9.78
CA LEU A 93 -8.48 -5.72 -8.62
C LEU A 93 -8.46 -6.55 -7.34
N PHE A 94 -9.14 -7.69 -7.32
CA PHE A 94 -9.12 -8.60 -6.18
C PHE A 94 -7.71 -9.13 -5.92
N HIS A 95 -6.95 -9.41 -6.97
CA HIS A 95 -5.58 -9.88 -6.83
C HIS A 95 -4.69 -8.84 -6.15
N VAL A 96 -4.80 -7.58 -6.56
CA VAL A 96 -4.07 -6.46 -5.93
C VAL A 96 -4.46 -6.33 -4.46
N LEU A 97 -5.75 -6.37 -4.16
CA LEU A 97 -6.25 -6.27 -2.79
C LEU A 97 -5.79 -7.46 -1.94
N ASP A 98 -5.78 -8.65 -2.50
CA ASP A 98 -5.35 -9.86 -1.77
C ASP A 98 -3.85 -9.82 -1.46
N GLU A 99 -3.03 -9.42 -2.41
CA GLU A 99 -1.59 -9.26 -2.19
C GLU A 99 -1.27 -8.22 -1.12
N ASN A 100 -2.10 -7.18 -1.03
CA ASN A 100 -1.93 -6.08 -0.09
C ASN A 100 -2.95 -6.14 1.05
N ARG A 101 -3.48 -7.34 1.32
CA ARG A 101 -4.60 -7.54 2.24
C ARG A 101 -4.40 -6.90 3.62
N GLN A 102 -3.23 -7.09 4.19
CA GLN A 102 -2.95 -6.58 5.53
C GLN A 102 -2.99 -5.05 5.58
N ILE A 103 -2.28 -4.42 4.66
CA ILE A 103 -2.21 -2.96 4.64
C ILE A 103 -3.52 -2.35 4.16
N ALA A 104 -4.19 -2.97 3.18
CA ALA A 104 -5.49 -2.49 2.70
C ALA A 104 -6.53 -2.52 3.83
N SER A 105 -6.56 -3.62 4.59
CA SER A 105 -7.46 -3.75 5.74
C SER A 105 -7.17 -2.69 6.80
N ALA A 106 -5.89 -2.42 7.06
CA ALA A 106 -5.49 -1.40 8.03
C ALA A 106 -5.89 0.01 7.57
N LEU A 107 -5.74 0.30 6.28
CA LEU A 107 -6.05 1.63 5.73
C LEU A 107 -7.54 1.96 5.77
N VAL A 108 -8.41 0.96 5.61
CA VAL A 108 -9.86 1.17 5.64
C VAL A 108 -10.46 0.86 7.02
N GLY A 109 -9.65 0.41 7.96
CA GLY A 109 -10.09 0.06 9.31
C GLY A 109 -10.28 1.28 10.22
N PRO A 110 -10.58 1.04 11.51
CA PRO A 110 -10.86 2.15 12.46
C PRO A 110 -9.72 3.13 12.63
N HIS A 111 -8.49 2.70 12.45
CA HIS A 111 -7.29 3.54 12.57
C HIS A 111 -6.69 3.88 11.21
N GLY A 112 -7.50 3.73 10.15
CA GLY A 112 -7.04 3.91 8.79
C GLY A 112 -6.92 5.37 8.37
N ASP A 113 -6.65 5.55 7.08
CA ASP A 113 -6.42 6.85 6.48
C ASP A 113 -7.60 7.23 5.58
N ILE A 114 -8.41 8.17 6.04
CA ILE A 114 -9.57 8.67 5.28
C ILE A 114 -9.10 9.30 3.97
N GLY A 115 -7.94 9.95 3.97
CA GLY A 115 -7.39 10.54 2.75
C GLY A 115 -7.16 9.51 1.66
N PHE A 116 -6.72 8.30 2.03
CA PHE A 116 -6.55 7.21 1.07
C PHE A 116 -7.89 6.78 0.47
N VAL A 117 -8.93 6.69 1.29
CA VAL A 117 -10.28 6.34 0.82
C VAL A 117 -10.77 7.38 -0.20
N HIS A 118 -10.54 8.67 0.07
CA HIS A 118 -10.88 9.74 -0.87
C HIS A 118 -10.12 9.61 -2.18
N LYS A 119 -8.85 9.24 -2.14
CA LYS A 119 -8.06 8.99 -3.35
C LYS A 119 -8.64 7.86 -4.19
N LEU A 120 -9.12 6.81 -3.55
CA LEU A 120 -9.79 5.69 -4.23
C LEU A 120 -11.08 6.15 -4.90
N GLU A 121 -11.85 7.00 -4.22
CA GLU A 121 -13.08 7.56 -4.79
C GLU A 121 -12.78 8.45 -6.00
N GLN A 122 -11.74 9.26 -5.92
CA GLN A 122 -11.31 10.10 -7.04
C GLN A 122 -10.90 9.25 -8.24
N LEU A 123 -10.19 8.17 -8.01
CA LEU A 123 -9.79 7.25 -9.07
C LEU A 123 -11.01 6.70 -9.81
N ARG A 124 -12.04 6.30 -9.07
CA ARG A 124 -13.30 5.82 -9.65
C ARG A 124 -14.01 6.92 -10.44
N SER A 125 -14.00 8.15 -9.92
CA SER A 125 -14.61 9.30 -10.59
C SER A 125 -13.93 9.64 -11.90
N GLU A 126 -12.60 9.58 -11.95
CA GLU A 126 -11.84 9.82 -13.16
C GLU A 126 -12.15 8.79 -14.24
N GLU A 127 -12.32 7.52 -13.84
CA GLU A 127 -12.71 6.45 -14.75
C GLU A 127 -14.07 6.73 -15.38
N ARG A 128 -15.00 7.34 -14.65
CA ARG A 128 -16.33 7.65 -15.14
C ARG A 128 -16.36 8.81 -16.13
N ARG A 129 -15.34 9.67 -16.11
CA ARG A 129 -15.28 10.84 -16.98
C ARG A 129 -14.86 10.55 -18.41
N VAL A 130 -14.40 9.36 -18.67
CA VAL A 130 -14.04 8.92 -20.01
C VAL A 130 -15.23 8.22 -20.64
#